data_9b27bd02583db689efe897b485004cc7
#
_entry.id   9b27bd02583db689efe897b485004cc7
#
_cell.length_a   1.000
_cell.length_b   1.000
_cell.length_c   1.000
_cell.angle_alpha   90.00
_cell.angle_beta   90.00
_cell.angle_gamma   90.00
#
_symmetry.space_group_name_H-M   'P 1'
#
loop_
_entity.id
_entity.type
_entity.pdbx_description
1 polymer ?
#
loop_
_entity_poly.entity_id
_entity_poly.type
_entity_poly.pdbx_seq_one_letter_code
_entity_poly.pdbx_strand_id
1 'polypeptide(L)' 'IEGEKVQIVNNNNGERFETYIIKGERGSGCICLNGAAARKVVVGDTVIIISYALMDFEEAKTFRPSVIFPENNKV' A
#
# COMPACT_ATOMS: atom_id res chain seq x y z
N ILE A 1 -0.08 9.96 1.29
CA ILE A 1 0.65 10.91 2.15
C ILE A 1 1.02 10.24 3.46
N GLU A 2 2.04 10.76 4.10
CA GLU A 2 2.49 10.26 5.40
C GLU A 2 1.35 10.26 6.43
N GLY A 3 1.24 9.17 7.18
CA GLY A 3 0.16 9.00 8.16
C GLY A 3 -1.13 8.44 7.57
N GLU A 4 -1.24 8.36 6.28
CA GLU A 4 -2.42 7.81 5.62
C GLU A 4 -2.58 6.33 5.95
N LYS A 5 -3.80 5.93 6.31
CA LYS A 5 -4.11 4.53 6.58
C LYS A 5 -4.23 3.76 5.28
N VAL A 6 -3.54 2.64 5.21
CA VAL A 6 -3.58 1.76 4.03
C VAL A 6 -3.75 0.32 4.45
N GLN A 7 -4.23 -0.50 3.51
CA GLN A 7 -4.30 -1.93 3.69
C GLN A 7 -3.25 -2.57 2.79
N ILE A 8 -2.54 -3.56 3.30
CA ILE A 8 -1.53 -4.28 2.55
C ILE A 8 -1.96 -5.73 2.41
N VAL A 9 -1.91 -6.23 1.19
CA VAL A 9 -2.17 -7.63 0.88
C VAL A 9 -0.88 -8.24 0.35
N ASN A 10 -0.43 -9.31 0.98
CA ASN A 10 0.78 -10.00 0.55
C ASN A 10 0.39 -11.17 -0.36
N ASN A 11 0.76 -11.10 -1.62
CA ASN A 11 0.41 -12.12 -2.61
C ASN A 11 1.11 -13.46 -2.34
N ASN A 12 2.23 -13.44 -1.66
CA ASN A 12 3.04 -14.64 -1.45
C ASN A 12 2.52 -15.52 -0.32
N ASN A 13 1.93 -14.94 0.72
CA ASN A 13 1.46 -15.70 1.88
C ASN A 13 -0.02 -15.52 2.20
N GLY A 14 -0.73 -14.67 1.45
CA GLY A 14 -2.14 -14.40 1.67
C GLY A 14 -2.47 -13.52 2.86
N GLU A 15 -1.48 -12.98 3.54
CA GLU A 15 -1.72 -12.08 4.67
C GLU A 15 -2.30 -10.76 4.22
N ARG A 16 -3.20 -10.23 5.06
CA ARG A 16 -3.85 -8.95 4.81
C ARG A 16 -3.90 -8.18 6.13
N PHE A 17 -3.43 -6.95 6.12
CA PHE A 17 -3.36 -6.15 7.35
C PHE A 17 -3.43 -4.66 7.04
N GLU A 18 -3.75 -3.88 8.07
CA GLU A 18 -3.81 -2.44 7.99
C GLU A 18 -2.58 -1.82 8.63
N THR A 19 -2.12 -0.73 8.05
CA THR A 19 -1.01 0.04 8.58
C THR A 19 -1.15 1.49 8.11
N TYR A 20 -0.15 2.29 8.33
CA TYR A 20 -0.12 3.68 7.88
C TYR A 20 1.21 3.96 7.20
N ILE A 21 1.20 4.98 6.36
CA ILE A 21 2.36 5.34 5.56
C ILE A 21 3.37 6.12 6.39
N ILE A 22 4.62 5.69 6.35
CA ILE A 22 5.76 6.40 6.93
C ILE A 22 6.65 6.83 5.76
N LYS A 23 7.01 8.09 5.75
CA LYS A 23 7.81 8.66 4.68
C LYS A 23 9.22 8.06 4.67
N GLY A 24 9.61 7.56 3.50
CA GLY A 24 10.97 7.11 3.25
C GLY A 24 11.73 8.12 2.40
N GLU A 25 12.87 7.71 1.91
CA GLU A 25 13.66 8.56 1.02
C GLU A 25 13.05 8.58 -0.37
N ARG A 26 12.80 9.79 -0.88
CA ARG A 26 12.19 9.98 -2.19
C ARG A 26 13.07 9.39 -3.28
N GLY A 27 12.46 8.61 -4.16
CA GLY A 27 13.15 8.01 -5.31
C GLY A 27 13.94 6.75 -4.97
N SER A 28 13.94 6.31 -3.70
CA SER A 28 14.68 5.10 -3.30
C SER A 28 14.00 3.81 -3.76
N GLY A 29 12.70 3.83 -3.98
CA GLY A 29 11.93 2.61 -4.26
C GLY A 29 11.81 1.69 -3.05
N CYS A 30 12.11 2.17 -1.86
CA CYS A 30 12.11 1.37 -0.65
C CYS A 30 10.68 1.09 -0.17
N ILE A 31 10.36 -0.18 0.05
CA ILE A 31 9.15 -0.60 0.74
C ILE A 31 9.61 -1.37 1.97
N CYS A 32 9.41 -0.79 3.13
CA CYS A 32 9.89 -1.35 4.38
C CYS A 32 8.76 -1.40 5.40
N LEU A 33 8.55 -2.57 6.02
CA LEU A 33 7.56 -2.76 7.06
C LEU A 33 8.25 -2.86 8.40
N ASN A 34 7.82 -2.02 9.34
CA ASN A 34 8.41 -1.93 10.66
C ASN A 34 7.50 -2.51 11.73
N GLY A 35 8.09 -2.85 12.88
CA GLY A 35 7.35 -3.35 14.04
C GLY A 35 6.69 -4.69 13.78
N ALA A 36 5.47 -4.87 14.30
CA ALA A 36 4.74 -6.13 14.17
C ALA A 36 4.42 -6.50 12.73
N ALA A 37 4.22 -5.50 11.86
CA ALA A 37 3.92 -5.72 10.45
C ALA A 37 5.07 -6.41 9.73
N ALA A 38 6.31 -6.25 10.19
CA ALA A 38 7.47 -6.89 9.59
C ALA A 38 7.39 -8.41 9.60
N ARG A 39 6.60 -8.99 10.51
CA ARG A 39 6.42 -10.44 10.60
C ARG A 39 5.53 -11.01 9.49
N LYS A 40 4.83 -10.14 8.76
CA LYS A 40 3.87 -10.54 7.74
C LYS A 40 4.44 -10.56 6.34
N VAL A 41 5.69 -10.17 6.19
CA VAL A 41 6.37 -10.09 4.90
C VAL A 41 7.80 -10.59 5.01
N VAL A 42 8.33 -11.01 3.86
CA VAL A 42 9.74 -11.39 3.70
C VAL A 42 10.27 -10.63 2.50
N VAL A 43 11.54 -10.31 2.51
CA VAL A 43 12.17 -9.67 1.35
C VAL A 43 11.93 -10.51 0.10
N GLY A 44 11.49 -9.87 -0.97
CA GLY A 44 11.14 -10.54 -2.22
C GLY A 44 9.65 -10.80 -2.39
N ASP A 45 8.83 -10.62 -1.34
CA ASP A 45 7.39 -10.76 -1.46
C ASP A 45 6.80 -9.67 -2.34
N THR A 46 5.73 -10.02 -3.04
CA THR A 46 4.94 -9.07 -3.82
C THR A 46 3.72 -8.65 -3.00
N VAL A 47 3.55 -7.36 -2.80
CA VAL A 47 2.44 -6.83 -2.02
C VAL A 47 1.59 -5.88 -2.86
N ILE A 48 0.32 -5.75 -2.45
CA ILE A 48 -0.59 -4.76 -3.00
C ILE A 48 -0.89 -3.78 -1.88
N ILE A 49 -0.71 -2.50 -2.13
CA ILE A 49 -1.00 -1.43 -1.19
C ILE A 49 -2.28 -0.74 -1.62
N ILE A 50 -3.26 -0.71 -0.74
CA ILE A 50 -4.59 -0.19 -1.05
C ILE A 50 -4.89 1.00 -0.15
N SER A 51 -5.24 2.12 -0.78
CA SER A 51 -5.68 3.32 -0.09
C SER A 51 -7.18 3.49 -0.31
N TYR A 52 -7.86 4.03 0.69
CA TYR A 52 -9.31 4.19 0.67
C TYR A 52 -9.70 5.64 0.87
N ALA A 53 -10.85 6.01 0.37
CA ALA A 53 -11.41 7.35 0.58
C ALA A 53 -12.90 7.25 0.88
N LEU A 54 -13.38 8.18 1.71
CA LEU A 54 -14.80 8.37 1.94
C LEU A 54 -15.26 9.45 0.96
N MET A 55 -16.41 9.24 0.34
CA MET A 55 -16.96 10.22 -0.60
C MET A 55 -18.48 10.07 -0.68
N ASP A 56 -19.14 11.10 -1.24
CA ASP A 56 -20.58 11.07 -1.45
C ASP A 56 -20.95 9.97 -2.44
N PHE A 57 -22.15 9.43 -2.27
CA PHE A 57 -22.65 8.36 -3.13
C PHE A 57 -22.64 8.76 -4.61
N GLU A 58 -23.06 9.99 -4.93
CA GLU A 58 -23.08 10.47 -6.31
C GLU A 58 -21.65 10.57 -6.90
N GLU A 59 -20.71 11.03 -6.13
CA GLU A 59 -19.30 11.09 -6.53
C GLU A 59 -18.73 9.68 -6.72
N ALA A 60 -19.09 8.76 -5.83
CA ALA A 60 -18.61 7.40 -5.87
C ALA A 60 -19.05 6.64 -7.12
N LYS A 61 -20.24 6.96 -7.66
CA LYS A 61 -20.77 6.30 -8.86
C LYS A 61 -19.86 6.42 -10.07
N THR A 62 -19.16 7.53 -10.19
CA THR A 62 -18.31 7.82 -11.35
C THR A 62 -16.83 7.79 -11.02
N PHE A 63 -16.49 7.57 -9.75
CA PHE A 63 -15.10 7.52 -9.33
C PHE A 63 -14.38 6.30 -9.93
N ARG A 64 -13.17 6.54 -10.44
CA ARG A 64 -12.31 5.49 -10.97
C ARG A 64 -11.04 5.44 -10.15
N PRO A 65 -10.79 4.36 -9.39
CA PRO A 65 -9.54 4.26 -8.65
C PRO A 65 -8.34 4.17 -9.58
N SER A 66 -7.23 4.76 -9.14
CA SER A 66 -5.97 4.63 -9.85
C SER A 66 -5.30 3.30 -9.48
N VAL A 67 -4.88 2.55 -10.48
CA VAL A 67 -4.15 1.30 -10.27
C VAL A 67 -2.78 1.45 -10.93
N ILE A 68 -1.74 1.28 -10.14
CA ILE A 68 -0.36 1.47 -10.59
C ILE A 68 0.41 0.17 -10.41
N PHE A 69 1.16 -0.24 -11.43
CA PHE A 69 2.04 -1.40 -11.40
C PHE A 69 3.49 -0.91 -11.48
N PRO A 70 4.13 -0.59 -10.35
CA PRO A 70 5.49 -0.07 -10.38
C PRO A 70 6.50 -1.11 -10.84
N GLU A 71 7.49 -0.68 -11.60
CA GLU A 71 8.66 -1.48 -11.90
C GLU A 71 9.78 -1.11 -10.95
N ASN A 72 10.41 -2.11 -10.32
CA ASN A 72 11.46 -1.88 -9.32
C ASN A 72 11.00 -0.89 -8.24
N ASN A 73 9.73 -0.96 -7.85
CA ASN A 73 9.09 -0.08 -6.87
C ASN A 73 9.14 1.41 -7.24
N LYS A 74 9.21 1.71 -8.53
CA LYS A 74 9.24 3.09 -9.03
C LYS A 74 8.20 3.28 -10.12
N VAL A 75 7.61 4.45 -10.13
CA VAL A 75 6.61 4.84 -11.14
C VAL A 75 7.20 5.83 -12.14
#